data_fa6921e2f9446ec0949159d226234679
#
_entry.id   fa6921e2f9446ec0949159d226234679
#
_cell.length_a   1.000
_cell.length_b   1.000
_cell.length_c   1.000
_cell.angle_alpha   90.00
_cell.angle_beta   90.00
_cell.angle_gamma   90.00
#
_symmetry.space_group_name_H-M   'P 1'
#
loop_
_entity.id
_entity.type
_entity.pdbx_description
1 polymer ?
#
loop_
_entity_poly.entity_id
_entity_poly.type
_entity_poly.pdbx_seq_one_letter_code
_entity_poly.pdbx_strand_id
1 'polypeptide(L)'
;FPCQHFSIAGVSKKNALGRPHGFLCDTQGTLFFDTAQIIAHHRPAAFLLENVKNLESHDGGRTFATIMNVLTNELGYHVQHRVISSEPWVPQKRQRVFIAGFRESTTFDFANLQLPPPGSGPKLGSILQQPDEIDPKYTLTPKLWQYLQDYKAKHNAAGNGFGFGLFGPNDVTRTLSARYY
;
A
#
# COMPACT_ATOMS: atom_id res chain seq x y z
N PHE A 1 -4.17 -0.56 -10.85
CA PHE A 1 -2.86 -0.48 -11.53
C PHE A 1 -1.72 -0.75 -10.55
N PRO A 2 -0.54 -1.23 -11.00
CA PRO A 2 0.53 -1.71 -10.13
C PRO A 2 1.06 -0.64 -9.16
N CYS A 3 1.24 -1.03 -7.91
CA CYS A 3 1.72 -0.15 -6.83
C CYS A 3 3.26 -0.11 -6.70
N GLN A 4 4.00 -1.01 -7.37
CA GLN A 4 5.46 -1.19 -7.16
C GLN A 4 6.27 0.07 -7.41
N HIS A 5 5.85 0.90 -8.37
CA HIS A 5 6.53 2.13 -8.76
C HIS A 5 6.22 3.33 -7.86
N PHE A 6 5.20 3.20 -7.02
CA PHE A 6 4.72 4.25 -6.12
C PHE A 6 4.90 3.86 -4.64
N SER A 7 5.20 2.60 -4.34
CA SER A 7 5.45 2.15 -2.97
C SER A 7 6.83 2.63 -2.47
N ILE A 8 6.94 2.92 -1.16
CA ILE A 8 8.19 3.33 -0.54
C ILE A 8 9.31 2.33 -0.82
N ALA A 9 9.05 1.03 -0.66
CA ALA A 9 10.04 -0.02 -0.92
C ALA A 9 10.46 -0.09 -2.41
N GLY A 10 9.51 0.09 -3.34
CA GLY A 10 9.79 0.10 -4.78
C GLY A 10 10.62 1.30 -5.21
N VAL A 11 10.27 2.50 -4.73
CA VAL A 11 10.99 3.74 -5.01
C VAL A 11 12.41 3.69 -4.44
N SER A 12 12.58 3.30 -3.17
CA SER A 12 13.90 3.19 -2.53
C SER A 12 14.82 2.21 -3.27
N LYS A 13 14.29 1.06 -3.69
CA LYS A 13 15.07 0.08 -4.46
C LYS A 13 15.50 0.62 -5.82
N LYS A 14 14.61 1.33 -6.53
CA LYS A 14 14.93 1.91 -7.84
C LYS A 14 15.92 3.04 -7.71
N ASN A 15 15.79 3.91 -6.73
CA ASN A 15 16.75 4.97 -6.45
C ASN A 15 18.15 4.41 -6.16
N ALA A 16 18.25 3.37 -5.34
CA ALA A 16 19.53 2.70 -5.05
C ALA A 16 20.19 2.07 -6.29
N LEU A 17 19.39 1.72 -7.31
CA LEU A 17 19.85 1.14 -8.58
C LEU A 17 19.95 2.17 -9.71
N GLY A 18 19.69 3.46 -9.45
CA GLY A 18 19.67 4.51 -10.47
C GLY A 18 18.61 4.31 -11.56
N ARG A 19 17.52 3.57 -11.27
CA ARG A 19 16.48 3.26 -12.25
C ARG A 19 15.27 4.20 -12.10
N PRO A 20 14.60 4.56 -13.23
CA PRO A 20 13.40 5.41 -13.18
C PRO A 20 12.26 4.75 -12.39
N HIS A 21 11.43 5.58 -11.76
CA HIS A 21 10.23 5.17 -11.01
C HIS A 21 9.02 6.05 -11.38
N GLY A 22 7.85 5.66 -10.92
CA GLY A 22 6.60 6.36 -11.24
C GLY A 22 6.32 6.31 -12.74
N PHE A 23 5.84 7.40 -13.30
CA PHE A 23 5.53 7.54 -14.74
C PHE A 23 6.77 7.54 -15.64
N LEU A 24 7.97 7.75 -15.10
CA LEU A 24 9.22 7.67 -15.87
C LEU A 24 9.68 6.23 -16.14
N CYS A 25 8.95 5.23 -15.65
CA CYS A 25 9.26 3.83 -15.92
C CYS A 25 8.54 3.34 -17.16
N ASP A 26 9.29 3.07 -18.22
CA ASP A 26 8.78 2.75 -19.57
C ASP A 26 7.80 1.58 -19.66
N THR A 27 7.88 0.62 -18.74
CA THR A 27 7.09 -0.62 -18.83
C THR A 27 5.91 -0.73 -17.87
N GLN A 28 5.95 -0.03 -16.73
CA GLN A 28 4.92 -0.18 -15.69
C GLN A 28 4.42 1.17 -15.12
N GLY A 29 5.15 2.26 -15.34
CA GLY A 29 4.70 3.61 -14.98
C GLY A 29 3.52 4.07 -15.84
N THR A 30 3.37 3.48 -17.03
CA THR A 30 2.33 3.79 -18.02
C THR A 30 1.02 3.04 -17.78
N LEU A 31 0.98 1.97 -16.96
CA LEU A 31 -0.23 1.14 -16.73
C LEU A 31 -1.42 1.90 -16.13
N PHE A 32 -1.21 3.06 -15.53
CA PHE A 32 -2.31 3.95 -15.19
C PHE A 32 -3.02 4.47 -16.45
N PHE A 33 -2.26 4.81 -17.49
CA PHE A 33 -2.83 5.32 -18.75
C PHE A 33 -3.59 4.23 -19.50
N ASP A 34 -3.14 2.96 -19.43
CA ASP A 34 -3.91 1.83 -19.94
C ASP A 34 -5.25 1.70 -19.21
N THR A 35 -5.24 1.86 -17.88
CA THR A 35 -6.46 1.89 -17.07
C THR A 35 -7.37 3.05 -17.49
N ALA A 36 -6.81 4.23 -17.73
CA ALA A 36 -7.55 5.41 -18.19
C ALA A 36 -8.16 5.17 -19.58
N GLN A 37 -7.44 4.51 -20.51
CA GLN A 37 -7.95 4.14 -21.83
C GLN A 37 -9.12 3.14 -21.73
N ILE A 38 -9.04 2.16 -20.84
CA ILE A 38 -10.13 1.22 -20.56
C ILE A 38 -11.38 1.97 -20.06
N ILE A 39 -11.20 2.90 -19.14
CA ILE A 39 -12.31 3.73 -18.61
C ILE A 39 -12.87 4.62 -19.73
N ALA A 40 -12.01 5.21 -20.55
CA ALA A 40 -12.42 6.05 -21.69
C ALA A 40 -13.26 5.26 -22.71
N HIS A 41 -12.83 4.02 -23.03
CA HIS A 41 -13.50 3.18 -23.99
C HIS A 41 -14.86 2.66 -23.51
N HIS A 42 -14.88 2.12 -22.29
CA HIS A 42 -16.09 1.48 -21.74
C HIS A 42 -17.07 2.45 -21.07
N ARG A 43 -16.62 3.65 -20.71
CA ARG A 43 -17.44 4.68 -20.07
C ARG A 43 -18.32 4.13 -18.95
N PRO A 44 -17.79 3.36 -17.98
CA PRO A 44 -18.59 2.79 -16.90
C PRO A 44 -19.33 3.89 -16.12
N ALA A 45 -20.50 3.54 -15.55
CA ALA A 45 -21.25 4.48 -14.71
C ALA A 45 -20.47 4.90 -13.46
N ALA A 46 -19.65 3.97 -12.92
CA ALA A 46 -18.74 4.22 -11.83
C ALA A 46 -17.48 3.33 -11.94
N PHE A 47 -16.39 3.76 -11.32
CA PHE A 47 -15.19 2.95 -11.11
C PHE A 47 -14.65 3.14 -9.71
N LEU A 48 -13.91 2.16 -9.22
CA LEU A 48 -13.13 2.22 -8.00
C LEU A 48 -11.70 1.76 -8.27
N LEU A 49 -10.73 2.63 -8.01
CA LEU A 49 -9.30 2.31 -8.10
C LEU A 49 -8.70 2.28 -6.70
N GLU A 50 -7.74 1.38 -6.49
CA GLU A 50 -6.98 1.27 -5.24
C GLU A 50 -5.49 1.36 -5.52
N ASN A 51 -4.76 2.01 -4.61
CA ASN A 51 -3.31 1.99 -4.66
C ASN A 51 -2.71 2.23 -3.27
N VAL A 52 -1.37 2.17 -3.16
CA VAL A 52 -0.66 2.47 -1.91
C VAL A 52 -0.84 3.95 -1.54
N LYS A 53 -0.94 4.23 -0.23
CA LYS A 53 -1.03 5.60 0.29
C LYS A 53 0.06 6.53 -0.27
N ASN A 54 1.28 6.01 -0.44
CA ASN A 54 2.41 6.80 -0.94
C ASN A 54 2.20 7.39 -2.34
N LEU A 55 1.19 6.92 -3.09
CA LEU A 55 0.82 7.50 -4.38
C LEU A 55 0.47 8.99 -4.26
N GLU A 56 -0.20 9.41 -3.17
CA GLU A 56 -0.59 10.81 -2.96
C GLU A 56 0.61 11.76 -2.82
N SER A 57 1.69 11.28 -2.17
CA SER A 57 2.90 12.08 -1.94
C SER A 57 4.04 11.78 -2.94
N HIS A 58 3.85 10.80 -3.82
CA HIS A 58 4.87 10.41 -4.79
C HIS A 58 5.24 11.57 -5.71
N ASP A 59 6.54 11.79 -5.88
CA ASP A 59 7.08 12.86 -6.72
C ASP A 59 6.54 14.27 -6.31
N GLY A 60 6.50 14.53 -5.00
CA GLY A 60 5.96 15.78 -4.47
C GLY A 60 4.49 16.00 -4.75
N GLY A 61 3.71 14.93 -4.97
CA GLY A 61 2.29 14.97 -5.29
C GLY A 61 1.97 15.08 -6.78
N ARG A 62 2.97 15.30 -7.65
CA ARG A 62 2.75 15.49 -9.09
C ARG A 62 2.10 14.28 -9.76
N THR A 63 2.53 13.08 -9.37
CA THR A 63 1.94 11.84 -9.89
C THR A 63 0.44 11.76 -9.59
N PHE A 64 0.05 12.04 -8.37
CA PHE A 64 -1.36 11.99 -7.97
C PHE A 64 -2.19 13.08 -8.65
N ALA A 65 -1.64 14.29 -8.75
CA ALA A 65 -2.28 15.40 -9.46
C ALA A 65 -2.53 15.05 -10.94
N THR A 66 -1.57 14.41 -11.62
CA THR A 66 -1.75 13.92 -13.00
C THR A 66 -2.88 12.90 -13.09
N ILE A 67 -2.93 11.92 -12.20
CA ILE A 67 -3.99 10.92 -12.15
C ILE A 67 -5.36 11.58 -11.99
N MET A 68 -5.49 12.49 -11.03
CA MET A 68 -6.74 13.21 -10.76
C MET A 68 -7.15 14.08 -11.96
N ASN A 69 -6.20 14.77 -12.59
CA ASN A 69 -6.46 15.57 -13.79
C ASN A 69 -7.01 14.72 -14.94
N VAL A 70 -6.38 13.59 -15.25
CA VAL A 70 -6.84 12.68 -16.31
C VAL A 70 -8.26 12.19 -16.03
N LEU A 71 -8.52 11.72 -14.81
CA LEU A 71 -9.83 11.16 -14.46
C LEU A 71 -10.93 12.22 -14.45
N THR A 72 -10.64 13.44 -13.95
CA THR A 72 -11.63 14.50 -13.77
C THR A 72 -11.78 15.34 -15.04
N ASN A 73 -10.69 15.90 -15.57
CA ASN A 73 -10.75 16.88 -16.64
C ASN A 73 -10.74 16.26 -18.04
N GLU A 74 -9.96 15.20 -18.26
CA GLU A 74 -9.86 14.58 -19.58
C GLU A 74 -10.98 13.56 -19.80
N LEU A 75 -11.28 12.71 -18.79
CA LEU A 75 -12.33 11.72 -18.88
C LEU A 75 -13.70 12.23 -18.40
N GLY A 76 -13.76 13.35 -17.71
CA GLY A 76 -15.00 14.00 -17.29
C GLY A 76 -15.78 13.28 -16.19
N TYR A 77 -15.08 12.57 -15.28
CA TYR A 77 -15.72 11.91 -14.14
C TYR A 77 -15.74 12.81 -12.91
N HIS A 78 -16.79 12.67 -12.10
CA HIS A 78 -16.82 13.22 -10.74
C HIS A 78 -16.00 12.31 -9.83
N VAL A 79 -14.79 12.74 -9.45
CA VAL A 79 -13.81 11.89 -8.77
C VAL A 79 -13.58 12.35 -7.35
N GLN A 80 -13.59 11.41 -6.42
CA GLN A 80 -13.23 11.62 -5.02
C GLN A 80 -12.19 10.58 -4.60
N HIS A 81 -11.44 10.87 -3.56
CA HIS A 81 -10.49 9.92 -2.99
C HIS A 81 -10.45 10.00 -1.46
N ARG A 82 -10.04 8.90 -0.84
CA ARG A 82 -9.80 8.82 0.60
C ARG A 82 -8.77 7.75 0.91
N VAL A 83 -7.87 8.03 1.85
CA VAL A 83 -7.00 7.00 2.43
C VAL A 83 -7.75 6.27 3.54
N ILE A 84 -7.81 4.95 3.43
CA ILE A 84 -8.46 4.08 4.41
C ILE A 84 -7.41 3.08 4.94
N SER A 85 -7.41 2.86 6.26
CA SER A 85 -6.60 1.83 6.92
C SER A 85 -7.42 0.57 7.16
N SER A 86 -6.79 -0.59 7.03
CA SER A 86 -7.42 -1.87 7.35
C SER A 86 -7.48 -2.18 8.85
N GLU A 87 -6.83 -1.38 9.70
CA GLU A 87 -6.73 -1.62 11.16
C GLU A 87 -8.06 -1.86 11.87
N PRO A 88 -9.19 -1.21 11.51
CA PRO A 88 -10.47 -1.47 12.15
C PRO A 88 -11.03 -2.89 11.90
N TRP A 89 -10.54 -3.63 10.92
CA TRP A 89 -11.10 -4.92 10.52
C TRP A 89 -10.12 -6.08 10.66
N VAL A 90 -8.81 -5.81 10.57
CA VAL A 90 -7.76 -6.83 10.65
C VAL A 90 -6.58 -6.32 11.47
N PRO A 91 -5.81 -7.19 12.14
CA PRO A 91 -4.67 -6.78 12.97
C PRO A 91 -3.45 -6.39 12.11
N GLN A 92 -3.70 -5.65 11.04
CA GLN A 92 -2.66 -5.18 10.11
C GLN A 92 -2.90 -3.73 9.71
N LYS A 93 -1.89 -2.89 9.86
CA LYS A 93 -1.90 -1.51 9.39
C LYS A 93 -1.56 -1.45 7.90
N ARG A 94 -2.59 -1.51 7.06
CA ARG A 94 -2.48 -1.40 5.62
C ARG A 94 -3.28 -0.19 5.14
N GLN A 95 -2.59 0.91 4.87
CA GLN A 95 -3.21 2.14 4.36
C GLN A 95 -3.21 2.14 2.83
N ARG A 96 -4.37 2.44 2.25
CA ARG A 96 -4.58 2.51 0.80
C ARG A 96 -5.36 3.75 0.43
N VAL A 97 -4.99 4.37 -0.67
CA VAL A 97 -5.82 5.38 -1.31
C VAL A 97 -6.85 4.68 -2.19
N PHE A 98 -8.11 5.02 -1.97
CA PHE A 98 -9.24 4.63 -2.81
C PHE A 98 -9.66 5.85 -3.61
N ILE A 99 -9.84 5.67 -4.93
CA ILE A 99 -10.25 6.72 -5.86
C ILE A 99 -11.55 6.22 -6.50
N ALA A 100 -12.66 6.87 -6.19
CA ALA A 100 -13.96 6.57 -6.77
C ALA A 100 -14.32 7.62 -7.81
N GLY A 101 -14.74 7.21 -8.99
CA GLY A 101 -15.21 8.10 -10.05
C GLY A 101 -16.59 7.72 -10.52
N PHE A 102 -17.44 8.71 -10.75
CA PHE A 102 -18.81 8.57 -11.23
C PHE A 102 -18.98 9.39 -12.51
N ARG A 103 -19.59 8.78 -13.52
CA ARG A 103 -19.82 9.45 -14.82
C ARG A 103 -20.83 10.58 -14.68
N GLU A 104 -21.85 10.39 -13.86
CA GLU A 104 -22.87 11.39 -13.56
C GLU A 104 -22.65 11.93 -12.12
N SER A 105 -23.21 13.08 -11.83
CA SER A 105 -23.20 13.63 -10.48
C SER A 105 -23.91 12.66 -9.50
N THR A 106 -23.36 12.49 -8.31
CA THR A 106 -23.86 11.58 -7.29
C THR A 106 -23.82 12.23 -5.92
N THR A 107 -24.65 11.73 -5.01
CA THR A 107 -24.62 12.09 -3.58
C THR A 107 -23.54 11.33 -2.79
N PHE A 108 -22.79 10.43 -3.44
CA PHE A 108 -21.70 9.72 -2.79
C PHE A 108 -20.62 10.71 -2.33
N ASP A 109 -20.22 10.57 -1.06
CA ASP A 109 -19.09 11.30 -0.49
C ASP A 109 -18.36 10.38 0.48
N PHE A 110 -17.05 10.24 0.28
CA PHE A 110 -16.19 9.51 1.22
C PHE A 110 -16.21 10.10 2.63
N ALA A 111 -16.52 11.38 2.81
CA ALA A 111 -16.65 12.00 4.13
C ALA A 111 -17.80 11.38 4.94
N ASN A 112 -18.86 10.97 4.25
CA ASN A 112 -20.05 10.34 4.87
C ASN A 112 -19.84 8.85 5.17
N LEU A 113 -18.75 8.23 4.68
CA LEU A 113 -18.45 6.84 4.96
C LEU A 113 -18.02 6.66 6.42
N GLN A 114 -18.90 6.06 7.20
CA GLN A 114 -18.62 5.75 8.60
C GLN A 114 -17.63 4.58 8.69
N LEU A 115 -16.46 4.86 9.21
CA LEU A 115 -15.44 3.86 9.49
C LEU A 115 -15.43 3.59 11.00
N PRO A 116 -15.14 2.34 11.42
CA PRO A 116 -14.95 2.05 12.84
C PRO A 116 -13.82 2.92 13.42
N PRO A 117 -13.88 3.28 14.71
CA PRO A 117 -12.88 4.14 15.34
C PRO A 117 -11.47 3.55 15.22
N PRO A 118 -10.42 4.38 15.11
CA PRO A 118 -9.04 3.91 15.20
C PRO A 118 -8.81 3.10 16.48
N GLY A 119 -8.13 1.97 16.37
CA GLY A 119 -7.82 1.11 17.52
C GLY A 119 -8.93 0.17 17.98
N SER A 120 -10.16 0.26 17.40
CA SER A 120 -11.28 -0.64 17.72
C SER A 120 -11.14 -2.04 17.11
N GLY A 121 -10.23 -2.21 16.16
CA GLY A 121 -10.05 -3.47 15.44
C GLY A 121 -9.35 -4.56 16.27
N PRO A 122 -9.33 -5.78 15.74
CA PRO A 122 -8.71 -6.92 16.40
C PRO A 122 -7.20 -6.72 16.57
N LYS A 123 -6.62 -7.41 17.54
CA LYS A 123 -5.19 -7.48 17.80
C LYS A 123 -4.60 -8.76 17.23
N LEU A 124 -3.27 -8.79 17.06
CA LEU A 124 -2.56 -9.92 16.46
C LEU A 124 -2.89 -11.26 17.17
N GLY A 125 -3.03 -11.23 18.49
CA GLY A 125 -3.39 -12.42 19.29
C GLY A 125 -4.70 -13.10 18.87
N SER A 126 -5.62 -12.38 18.20
CA SER A 126 -6.90 -12.96 17.75
C SER A 126 -6.75 -13.94 16.56
N ILE A 127 -5.60 -13.94 15.90
CA ILE A 127 -5.33 -14.79 14.72
C ILE A 127 -4.09 -15.68 14.88
N LEU A 128 -3.36 -15.57 15.99
CA LEU A 128 -2.21 -16.44 16.24
C LEU A 128 -2.68 -17.85 16.61
N GLN A 129 -2.01 -18.83 16.06
CA GLN A 129 -2.13 -20.24 16.48
C GLN A 129 -1.53 -20.42 17.88
N GLN A 130 -1.97 -21.47 18.58
CA GLN A 130 -1.33 -21.84 19.85
C GLN A 130 0.09 -22.35 19.58
N PRO A 131 1.04 -22.13 20.52
CA PRO A 131 2.44 -22.53 20.31
C PRO A 131 2.66 -24.02 19.96
N ASP A 132 1.81 -24.90 20.47
CA ASP A 132 1.83 -26.36 20.22
C ASP A 132 1.24 -26.75 18.85
N GLU A 133 0.51 -25.85 18.21
CA GLU A 133 -0.06 -26.04 16.87
C GLU A 133 0.89 -25.57 15.76
N ILE A 134 1.98 -24.86 16.10
CA ILE A 134 2.89 -24.29 15.12
C ILE A 134 3.86 -25.34 14.61
N ASP A 135 3.83 -25.61 13.29
CA ASP A 135 4.83 -26.48 12.65
C ASP A 135 6.25 -25.88 12.87
N PRO A 136 7.19 -26.67 13.40
CA PRO A 136 8.57 -26.22 13.68
C PRO A 136 9.29 -25.55 12.50
N LYS A 137 8.91 -25.88 11.26
CA LYS A 137 9.49 -25.27 10.04
C LYS A 137 9.27 -23.76 9.97
N TYR A 138 8.25 -23.21 10.65
CA TYR A 138 7.97 -21.78 10.72
C TYR A 138 8.72 -21.07 11.85
N THR A 139 9.43 -21.82 12.69
CA THR A 139 10.25 -21.27 13.75
C THR A 139 11.69 -21.09 13.27
N LEU A 140 12.22 -19.88 13.40
CA LEU A 140 13.59 -19.61 13.00
C LEU A 140 14.57 -20.37 13.89
N THR A 141 15.60 -20.98 13.30
CA THR A 141 16.69 -21.55 14.08
C THR A 141 17.44 -20.46 14.84
N PRO A 142 18.05 -20.78 16.01
CA PRO A 142 18.85 -19.81 16.77
C PRO A 142 19.95 -19.13 15.91
N LYS A 143 20.59 -19.91 15.01
CA LYS A 143 21.61 -19.39 14.10
C LYS A 143 21.03 -18.35 13.11
N LEU A 144 19.87 -18.66 12.52
CA LEU A 144 19.22 -17.72 11.57
C LEU A 144 18.70 -16.49 12.31
N TRP A 145 18.17 -16.67 13.50
CA TRP A 145 17.73 -15.55 14.34
C TRP A 145 18.89 -14.60 14.68
N GLN A 146 20.04 -15.15 15.13
CA GLN A 146 21.22 -14.33 15.39
C GLN A 146 21.71 -13.58 14.14
N TYR A 147 21.76 -14.26 12.99
CA TYR A 147 22.12 -13.64 11.71
C TYR A 147 21.24 -12.44 11.37
N LEU A 148 19.91 -12.58 11.56
CA LEU A 148 18.96 -11.48 11.29
C LEU A 148 19.16 -10.29 12.23
N GLN A 149 19.50 -10.54 13.50
CA GLN A 149 19.82 -9.48 14.45
C GLN A 149 21.09 -8.72 14.04
N ASP A 150 22.16 -9.43 13.74
CA ASP A 150 23.44 -8.85 13.30
C ASP A 150 23.26 -8.06 12.00
N TYR A 151 22.51 -8.60 11.06
CA TYR A 151 22.19 -7.95 9.79
C TYR A 151 21.39 -6.64 10.00
N LYS A 152 20.39 -6.66 10.89
CA LYS A 152 19.66 -5.46 11.28
C LYS A 152 20.57 -4.40 11.91
N ALA A 153 21.43 -4.81 12.85
CA ALA A 153 22.36 -3.91 13.51
C ALA A 153 23.32 -3.25 12.51
N LYS A 154 23.90 -4.03 11.59
CA LYS A 154 24.77 -3.56 10.51
C LYS A 154 24.09 -2.51 9.63
N HIS A 155 22.85 -2.76 9.20
CA HIS A 155 22.12 -1.83 8.34
C HIS A 155 21.70 -0.56 9.06
N ASN A 156 21.29 -0.67 10.33
CA ASN A 156 20.98 0.51 11.14
C ASN A 156 22.22 1.40 11.35
N ALA A 157 23.38 0.80 11.60
CA ALA A 157 24.65 1.54 11.73
C ALA A 157 25.05 2.27 10.43
N ALA A 158 24.65 1.72 9.27
CA ALA A 158 24.87 2.33 7.96
C ALA A 158 23.78 3.36 7.57
N GLY A 159 22.84 3.70 8.47
CA GLY A 159 21.73 4.61 8.19
C GLY A 159 20.64 4.04 7.26
N ASN A 160 20.70 2.76 6.94
CA ASN A 160 19.71 2.08 6.14
C ASN A 160 18.54 1.64 7.02
N GLY A 161 17.34 2.07 6.74
CA GLY A 161 16.12 1.68 7.47
C GLY A 161 15.70 0.21 7.27
N PHE A 162 16.68 -0.70 7.19
CA PHE A 162 16.42 -2.13 7.04
C PHE A 162 16.21 -2.81 8.38
N GLY A 163 15.26 -3.74 8.44
CA GLY A 163 15.06 -4.60 9.59
C GLY A 163 13.66 -5.20 9.67
N PHE A 164 13.54 -6.14 10.59
CA PHE A 164 12.27 -6.74 10.98
C PHE A 164 11.68 -5.98 12.17
N GLY A 165 10.35 -6.01 12.32
CA GLY A 165 9.63 -5.60 13.53
C GLY A 165 9.24 -6.83 14.34
N LEU A 166 9.29 -6.71 15.66
CA LEU A 166 8.70 -7.69 16.56
C LEU A 166 7.34 -7.17 17.01
N PHE A 167 6.35 -8.05 16.99
CA PHE A 167 4.98 -7.73 17.37
C PHE A 167 4.48 -8.74 18.38
N GLY A 168 3.86 -8.27 19.45
CA GLY A 168 3.21 -9.10 20.46
C GLY A 168 1.72 -9.32 20.18
N PRO A 169 1.05 -10.14 20.99
CA PRO A 169 -0.37 -10.45 20.82
C PRO A 169 -1.29 -9.22 20.86
N ASN A 170 -0.88 -8.17 21.55
CA ASN A 170 -1.67 -6.93 21.71
C ASN A 170 -1.36 -5.87 20.64
N ASP A 171 -0.49 -6.19 19.69
CA ASP A 171 -0.09 -5.26 18.64
C ASP A 171 -0.96 -5.39 17.38
N VAL A 172 -0.84 -4.39 16.51
CA VAL A 172 -1.27 -4.42 15.11
C VAL A 172 -0.01 -4.45 14.26
N THR A 173 0.10 -5.40 13.34
CA THR A 173 1.28 -5.54 12.50
C THR A 173 1.36 -4.47 11.42
N ARG A 174 2.55 -4.25 10.88
CA ARG A 174 2.72 -3.49 9.64
C ARG A 174 2.24 -4.28 8.43
N THR A 175 2.09 -3.61 7.29
CA THR A 175 1.81 -4.29 6.02
C THR A 175 2.87 -5.36 5.74
N LEU A 176 2.43 -6.59 5.51
CA LEU A 176 3.29 -7.69 5.09
C LEU A 176 3.85 -7.41 3.70
N SER A 177 5.12 -7.69 3.49
CA SER A 177 5.76 -7.58 2.18
C SER A 177 5.75 -8.93 1.45
N ALA A 178 5.90 -8.92 0.11
CA ALA A 178 5.79 -10.10 -0.74
C ALA A 178 6.94 -11.14 -0.59
N ARG A 179 7.78 -11.02 0.44
CA ARG A 179 8.94 -11.90 0.65
C ARG A 179 9.01 -12.47 2.06
N TYR A 180 7.86 -12.75 2.63
CA TYR A 180 7.74 -13.52 3.87
C TYR A 180 7.50 -14.98 3.53
N TYR A 181 8.54 -15.70 3.11
CA TYR A 181 8.59 -17.14 2.96
C TYR A 181 10.02 -17.63 3.16
#